data_435bbe40f7d5ee53a6298a3c54da5ef4
#
_entry.id   435bbe40f7d5ee53a6298a3c54da5ef4
#
_cell.length_a   1.000
_cell.length_b   1.000
_cell.length_c   1.000
_cell.angle_alpha   90.00
_cell.angle_beta   90.00
_cell.angle_gamma   90.00
#
_symmetry.space_group_name_H-M   'P 1'
#
loop_
_entity.id
_entity.type
_entity.pdbx_description
1 polymer ?
#
loop_
_entity_poly.entity_id
_entity_poly.type
_entity_poly.pdbx_seq_one_letter_code
_entity_poly.pdbx_strand_id
1 'polypeptide(L)'
;MSRCVIISACPVSASLASALRPGDTIIACDAGYRNCAPLHCRPDIIVGDFDTAPCPAQEGDDTIILPHVKDDTDTEYAAKLASEKGFDEALLLGVLGGRRLEHTLANLCTGLGLEQRGVRATLLDEHSRITFVMPGETRRYPRNEYFYLSVFPMEGRAEGVSERGSFYELTDAVLTAGYPLGVSNEYAEDSDCITISTQKGALVVVETVPDGPILS
;
A
#
# COMPACT_ATOMS: atom_id res chain seq x y z
N MET A 1 12.98 13.35 3.02
CA MET A 1 12.18 12.53 2.08
C MET A 1 10.83 13.17 1.93
N SER A 2 10.41 13.42 0.69
CA SER A 2 9.10 13.98 0.35
C SER A 2 8.08 12.86 0.25
N ARG A 3 6.88 13.05 0.80
CA ARG A 3 5.84 12.02 0.77
C ARG A 3 4.54 12.58 0.19
N CYS A 4 3.89 11.79 -0.68
CA CYS A 4 2.51 12.01 -1.04
C CYS A 4 1.59 10.99 -0.34
N VAL A 5 0.32 11.36 -0.16
CA VAL A 5 -0.75 10.48 0.31
C VAL A 5 -1.81 10.43 -0.76
N ILE A 6 -2.02 9.26 -1.36
CA ILE A 6 -3.03 9.00 -2.37
C ILE A 6 -4.27 8.44 -1.67
N ILE A 7 -5.40 9.13 -1.78
CA ILE A 7 -6.64 8.75 -1.10
C ILE A 7 -7.68 8.35 -2.15
N SER A 8 -8.03 7.06 -2.17
CA SER A 8 -9.03 6.48 -3.07
C SER A 8 -10.40 6.30 -2.39
N ALA A 9 -11.36 5.72 -3.12
CA ALA A 9 -12.78 5.79 -2.81
C ALA A 9 -13.29 4.78 -1.77
N CYS A 10 -12.51 3.72 -1.40
CA CYS A 10 -12.93 2.83 -0.32
C CYS A 10 -13.02 3.63 0.99
N PRO A 11 -14.06 3.41 1.82
CA PRO A 11 -14.18 4.09 3.10
C PRO A 11 -12.94 3.90 3.97
N VAL A 12 -12.54 4.95 4.67
CA VAL A 12 -11.41 4.93 5.61
C VAL A 12 -11.88 5.25 7.03
N SER A 13 -11.24 4.66 8.02
CA SER A 13 -11.46 5.01 9.42
C SER A 13 -10.75 6.30 9.80
N ALA A 14 -11.36 7.06 10.73
CA ALA A 14 -10.73 8.23 11.31
C ALA A 14 -9.41 7.90 12.06
N SER A 15 -9.22 6.66 12.51
CA SER A 15 -7.97 6.20 13.16
C SER A 15 -6.75 6.37 12.27
N LEU A 16 -6.93 6.25 10.94
CA LEU A 16 -5.87 6.41 9.95
C LEU A 16 -5.36 7.86 9.81
N ALA A 17 -6.04 8.84 10.41
CA ALA A 17 -5.55 10.22 10.46
C ALA A 17 -4.17 10.30 11.15
N SER A 18 -3.86 9.39 12.08
CA SER A 18 -2.55 9.30 12.74
C SER A 18 -1.40 8.90 11.82
N ALA A 19 -1.71 8.32 10.66
CA ALA A 19 -0.70 7.96 9.65
C ALA A 19 -0.26 9.16 8.79
N LEU A 20 -1.03 10.26 8.79
CA LEU A 20 -0.68 11.49 8.08
C LEU A 20 0.43 12.25 8.84
N ARG A 21 1.30 12.92 8.09
CA ARG A 21 2.42 13.71 8.62
C ARG A 21 2.31 15.17 8.17
N PRO A 22 2.76 16.12 8.99
CA PRO A 22 2.93 17.50 8.52
C PRO A 22 3.84 17.54 7.28
N GLY A 23 3.39 18.22 6.22
CA GLY A 23 4.13 18.33 4.96
C GLY A 23 3.82 17.24 3.94
N ASP A 24 2.90 16.32 4.20
CA ASP A 24 2.37 15.42 3.18
C ASP A 24 1.64 16.21 2.10
N THR A 25 1.82 15.81 0.84
CA THR A 25 0.99 16.27 -0.27
C THR A 25 -0.16 15.29 -0.48
N ILE A 26 -1.39 15.76 -0.37
CA ILE A 26 -2.60 14.93 -0.44
C ILE A 26 -3.16 14.92 -1.87
N ILE A 27 -3.24 13.75 -2.48
CA ILE A 27 -3.84 13.52 -3.81
C ILE A 27 -5.11 12.69 -3.61
N ALA A 28 -6.28 13.26 -3.84
CA ALA A 28 -7.55 12.54 -3.75
C ALA A 28 -8.01 12.05 -5.14
N CYS A 29 -8.40 10.77 -5.23
CA CYS A 29 -8.82 10.13 -6.48
C CYS A 29 -10.34 9.95 -6.50
N ASP A 30 -11.02 10.53 -7.47
CA ASP A 30 -12.48 10.49 -7.64
C ASP A 30 -13.21 10.74 -6.32
N ALA A 31 -14.13 9.86 -5.90
CA ALA A 31 -14.86 9.95 -4.64
C ALA A 31 -13.98 9.90 -3.38
N GLY A 32 -12.68 9.62 -3.51
CA GLY A 32 -11.70 9.61 -2.40
C GLY A 32 -11.59 10.94 -1.66
N TYR A 33 -11.97 12.07 -2.28
CA TYR A 33 -12.01 13.35 -1.58
C TYR A 33 -12.93 13.35 -0.35
N ARG A 34 -13.95 12.45 -0.31
CA ARG A 34 -14.85 12.29 0.84
C ARG A 34 -14.14 11.74 2.06
N ASN A 35 -13.08 10.97 1.84
CA ASN A 35 -12.25 10.40 2.89
C ASN A 35 -11.32 11.43 3.55
N CYS A 36 -11.15 12.61 2.96
CA CYS A 36 -10.37 13.69 3.57
C CYS A 36 -11.01 14.22 4.86
N ALA A 37 -12.35 14.23 4.96
CA ALA A 37 -13.04 14.70 6.16
C ALA A 37 -12.77 13.83 7.40
N PRO A 38 -12.96 12.50 7.40
CA PRO A 38 -12.61 11.65 8.55
C PRO A 38 -11.10 11.64 8.84
N LEU A 39 -10.26 11.88 7.84
CA LEU A 39 -8.79 11.97 8.01
C LEU A 39 -8.32 13.35 8.49
N HIS A 40 -9.21 14.32 8.67
CA HIS A 40 -8.90 15.71 9.05
C HIS A 40 -7.86 16.38 8.16
N CYS A 41 -7.90 16.09 6.85
CA CYS A 41 -7.00 16.69 5.86
C CYS A 41 -7.78 17.38 4.74
N ARG A 42 -7.06 18.13 3.89
CA ARG A 42 -7.58 18.69 2.63
C ARG A 42 -6.71 18.15 1.48
N PRO A 43 -7.31 17.87 0.31
CA PRO A 43 -6.52 17.52 -0.85
C PRO A 43 -5.78 18.77 -1.37
N ASP A 44 -4.53 18.57 -1.79
CA ASP A 44 -3.77 19.55 -2.58
C ASP A 44 -4.05 19.35 -4.07
N ILE A 45 -4.32 18.11 -4.47
CA ILE A 45 -4.62 17.73 -5.86
C ILE A 45 -5.83 16.79 -5.84
N ILE A 46 -6.77 17.01 -6.76
CA ILE A 46 -7.91 16.12 -6.98
C ILE A 46 -7.83 15.58 -8.40
N VAL A 47 -7.90 14.26 -8.55
CA VAL A 47 -7.80 13.55 -9.83
C VAL A 47 -9.04 12.69 -10.03
N GLY A 48 -9.70 12.76 -11.18
CA GLY A 48 -10.84 11.89 -11.48
C GLY A 48 -11.60 12.28 -12.73
N ASP A 49 -12.49 11.40 -13.20
CA ASP A 49 -13.48 11.72 -14.25
C ASP A 49 -14.83 12.10 -13.66
N PHE A 50 -14.97 11.98 -12.33
CA PHE A 50 -16.14 12.37 -11.54
C PHE A 50 -17.46 11.75 -12.01
N ASP A 51 -17.40 10.52 -12.55
CA ASP A 51 -18.58 9.75 -12.94
C ASP A 51 -19.32 9.16 -11.74
N THR A 52 -18.62 8.89 -10.65
CA THR A 52 -19.14 8.31 -9.40
C THR A 52 -19.60 9.38 -8.41
N ALA A 53 -19.01 10.58 -8.43
CA ALA A 53 -19.33 11.68 -7.51
C ALA A 53 -19.08 13.03 -8.19
N PRO A 54 -19.91 14.08 -7.86
CA PRO A 54 -19.70 15.39 -8.44
C PRO A 54 -18.30 15.93 -8.06
N CYS A 55 -17.67 16.62 -9.02
CA CYS A 55 -16.39 17.28 -8.80
C CYS A 55 -16.50 18.25 -7.61
N PRO A 56 -15.67 18.10 -6.55
CA PRO A 56 -15.76 18.94 -5.36
C PRO A 56 -15.06 20.29 -5.54
N ALA A 57 -14.70 20.70 -6.77
CA ALA A 57 -13.86 21.85 -7.06
C ALA A 57 -14.16 23.02 -6.13
N GLN A 58 -13.23 23.33 -5.23
CA GLN A 58 -13.21 24.53 -4.40
C GLN A 58 -12.13 25.48 -4.94
N GLU A 59 -12.33 26.76 -4.73
CA GLU A 59 -11.36 27.78 -5.13
C GLU A 59 -10.01 27.49 -4.44
N GLY A 60 -8.95 27.20 -5.21
CA GLY A 60 -7.60 26.93 -4.71
C GLY A 60 -7.16 25.45 -4.72
N ASP A 61 -8.02 24.53 -5.13
CA ASP A 61 -7.63 23.11 -5.31
C ASP A 61 -7.15 22.87 -6.75
N ASP A 62 -5.99 22.23 -6.93
CA ASP A 62 -5.53 21.76 -8.23
C ASP A 62 -6.37 20.54 -8.64
N THR A 63 -7.33 20.77 -9.55
CA THR A 63 -8.21 19.70 -10.04
C THR A 63 -7.78 19.25 -11.42
N ILE A 64 -7.49 17.94 -11.54
CA ILE A 64 -7.15 17.29 -12.81
C ILE A 64 -8.34 16.45 -13.25
N ILE A 65 -9.05 16.91 -14.28
CA ILE A 65 -10.18 16.17 -14.85
C ILE A 65 -9.65 15.20 -15.89
N LEU A 66 -9.86 13.91 -15.66
CA LEU A 66 -9.47 12.86 -16.57
C LEU A 66 -10.61 12.54 -17.58
N PRO A 67 -10.30 12.10 -18.80
CA PRO A 67 -11.32 11.59 -19.69
C PRO A 67 -11.95 10.32 -19.12
N HIS A 68 -13.26 10.12 -19.33
CA HIS A 68 -13.97 8.91 -18.92
C HIS A 68 -13.39 7.64 -19.57
N VAL A 69 -13.00 7.74 -20.84
CA VAL A 69 -12.31 6.64 -21.55
C VAL A 69 -10.81 6.83 -21.40
N LYS A 70 -10.18 6.02 -20.58
CA LYS A 70 -8.75 6.03 -20.28
C LYS A 70 -8.27 4.61 -19.93
N ASP A 71 -6.99 4.36 -20.11
CA ASP A 71 -6.37 3.07 -19.80
C ASP A 71 -6.03 2.92 -18.31
N ASP A 72 -5.81 4.05 -17.60
CA ASP A 72 -5.42 4.07 -16.20
C ASP A 72 -6.64 4.19 -15.27
N THR A 73 -6.56 3.57 -14.09
CA THR A 73 -7.43 3.94 -12.96
C THR A 73 -6.99 5.31 -12.41
N ASP A 74 -7.89 6.02 -11.71
CA ASP A 74 -7.54 7.30 -11.08
C ASP A 74 -6.39 7.15 -10.07
N THR A 75 -6.34 6.03 -9.34
CA THR A 75 -5.26 5.69 -8.41
C THR A 75 -3.93 5.50 -9.13
N GLU A 76 -3.92 4.79 -10.29
CA GLU A 76 -2.69 4.61 -11.08
C GLU A 76 -2.22 5.93 -11.69
N TYR A 77 -3.15 6.78 -12.16
CA TYR A 77 -2.79 8.11 -12.63
C TYR A 77 -2.14 8.95 -11.52
N ALA A 78 -2.73 8.95 -10.31
CA ALA A 78 -2.17 9.64 -9.15
C ALA A 78 -0.78 9.11 -8.78
N ALA A 79 -0.56 7.78 -8.90
CA ALA A 79 0.73 7.14 -8.65
C ALA A 79 1.79 7.55 -9.69
N LYS A 80 1.42 7.66 -10.98
CA LYS A 80 2.30 8.20 -12.03
C LYS A 80 2.66 9.65 -11.74
N LEU A 81 1.67 10.47 -11.41
CA LEU A 81 1.87 11.87 -11.05
C LEU A 81 2.81 12.02 -9.83
N ALA A 82 2.67 11.15 -8.82
CA ALA A 82 3.56 11.12 -7.67
C ALA A 82 5.02 10.86 -8.08
N SER A 83 5.24 9.90 -8.97
CA SER A 83 6.58 9.59 -9.49
C SER A 83 7.16 10.75 -10.32
N GLU A 84 6.35 11.36 -11.19
CA GLU A 84 6.75 12.51 -12.03
C GLU A 84 7.09 13.74 -11.19
N LYS A 85 6.39 13.97 -10.09
CA LYS A 85 6.67 15.05 -9.14
C LYS A 85 7.89 14.77 -8.24
N GLY A 86 8.47 13.56 -8.30
CA GLY A 86 9.69 13.20 -7.60
C GLY A 86 9.51 12.96 -6.11
N PHE A 87 8.35 12.44 -5.69
CA PHE A 87 8.17 11.98 -4.31
C PHE A 87 9.00 10.73 -4.02
N ASP A 88 9.56 10.66 -2.81
CA ASP A 88 10.33 9.51 -2.33
C ASP A 88 9.42 8.39 -1.78
N GLU A 89 8.26 8.77 -1.22
CA GLU A 89 7.32 7.86 -0.55
C GLU A 89 5.88 8.16 -1.00
N ALA A 90 5.07 7.11 -1.09
CA ALA A 90 3.62 7.19 -1.30
C ALA A 90 2.88 6.34 -0.25
N LEU A 91 1.96 6.96 0.48
CA LEU A 91 1.00 6.28 1.34
C LEU A 91 -0.35 6.23 0.61
N LEU A 92 -0.91 5.03 0.43
CA LEU A 92 -2.18 4.83 -0.25
C LEU A 92 -3.25 4.45 0.77
N LEU A 93 -4.29 5.26 0.89
CA LEU A 93 -5.44 5.07 1.78
C LEU A 93 -6.73 4.90 0.97
N GLY A 94 -7.70 4.15 1.49
CA GLY A 94 -8.95 3.89 0.79
C GLY A 94 -8.77 3.05 -0.48
N VAL A 95 -7.73 2.22 -0.53
CA VAL A 95 -7.33 1.38 -1.68
C VAL A 95 -7.58 -0.11 -1.46
N LEU A 96 -7.88 -0.51 -0.23
CA LEU A 96 -8.11 -1.90 0.17
C LEU A 96 -9.58 -2.15 0.51
N GLY A 97 -10.05 -3.38 0.28
CA GLY A 97 -11.43 -3.80 0.60
C GLY A 97 -12.50 -3.22 -0.33
N GLY A 98 -13.68 -2.95 0.23
CA GLY A 98 -14.84 -2.48 -0.53
C GLY A 98 -15.54 -3.61 -1.30
N ARG A 99 -16.50 -3.23 -2.17
CA ARG A 99 -17.31 -4.19 -2.95
C ARG A 99 -16.61 -4.68 -4.22
N ARG A 100 -15.56 -3.99 -4.65
CA ARG A 100 -14.87 -4.19 -5.93
C ARG A 100 -13.49 -4.77 -5.69
N LEU A 101 -13.42 -6.09 -5.52
CA LEU A 101 -12.17 -6.81 -5.26
C LEU A 101 -11.10 -6.55 -6.35
N GLU A 102 -11.54 -6.40 -7.61
CA GLU A 102 -10.63 -6.10 -8.72
C GLU A 102 -9.88 -4.78 -8.54
N HIS A 103 -10.47 -3.78 -7.84
CA HIS A 103 -9.76 -2.55 -7.50
C HIS A 103 -8.68 -2.78 -6.44
N THR A 104 -8.93 -3.64 -5.44
CA THR A 104 -7.89 -4.02 -4.47
C THR A 104 -6.69 -4.66 -5.18
N LEU A 105 -6.96 -5.60 -6.11
CA LEU A 105 -5.90 -6.23 -6.91
C LEU A 105 -5.16 -5.21 -7.79
N ALA A 106 -5.88 -4.31 -8.47
CA ALA A 106 -5.28 -3.24 -9.26
C ALA A 106 -4.41 -2.32 -8.40
N ASN A 107 -4.86 -1.96 -7.19
CA ASN A 107 -4.11 -1.11 -6.26
C ASN A 107 -2.82 -1.79 -5.75
N LEU A 108 -2.80 -3.12 -5.60
CA LEU A 108 -1.56 -3.86 -5.34
C LEU A 108 -0.58 -3.73 -6.51
N CYS A 109 -1.08 -3.82 -7.76
CA CYS A 109 -0.26 -3.60 -8.95
C CYS A 109 0.27 -2.16 -9.02
N THR A 110 -0.56 -1.16 -8.69
CA THR A 110 -0.16 0.26 -8.59
C THR A 110 0.95 0.46 -7.55
N GLY A 111 0.84 -0.19 -6.38
CA GLY A 111 1.88 -0.16 -5.35
C GLY A 111 3.21 -0.73 -5.84
N LEU A 112 3.19 -1.88 -6.52
CA LEU A 112 4.38 -2.44 -7.17
C LEU A 112 4.95 -1.49 -8.23
N GLY A 113 4.09 -0.89 -9.06
CA GLY A 113 4.49 0.08 -10.07
C GLY A 113 5.18 1.32 -9.49
N LEU A 114 4.76 1.80 -8.32
CA LEU A 114 5.44 2.88 -7.58
C LEU A 114 6.86 2.46 -7.18
N GLU A 115 7.02 1.29 -6.58
CA GLU A 115 8.36 0.77 -6.20
C GLU A 115 9.28 0.61 -7.42
N GLN A 116 8.76 0.11 -8.55
CA GLN A 116 9.52 -0.01 -9.80
C GLN A 116 9.96 1.36 -10.36
N ARG A 117 9.20 2.42 -10.06
CA ARG A 117 9.55 3.81 -10.40
C ARG A 117 10.39 4.52 -9.33
N GLY A 118 10.81 3.80 -8.28
CA GLY A 118 11.68 4.31 -7.21
C GLY A 118 10.95 5.07 -6.10
N VAL A 119 9.62 4.98 -6.05
CA VAL A 119 8.79 5.58 -4.99
C VAL A 119 8.38 4.48 -4.02
N ARG A 120 8.75 4.59 -2.74
CA ARG A 120 8.36 3.62 -1.71
C ARG A 120 6.87 3.65 -1.45
N ALA A 121 6.19 2.53 -1.68
CA ALA A 121 4.75 2.41 -1.54
C ALA A 121 4.35 1.71 -0.23
N THR A 122 3.33 2.28 0.42
CA THR A 122 2.63 1.64 1.54
C THR A 122 1.13 1.76 1.31
N LEU A 123 0.42 0.62 1.27
CA LEU A 123 -1.04 0.59 1.27
C LEU A 123 -1.48 0.28 2.70
N LEU A 124 -2.42 1.06 3.21
CA LEU A 124 -2.80 0.98 4.62
C LEU A 124 -4.32 1.06 4.80
N ASP A 125 -4.87 0.14 5.61
CA ASP A 125 -6.19 0.25 6.21
C ASP A 125 -6.12 -0.02 7.73
N GLU A 126 -7.27 -0.18 8.40
CA GLU A 126 -7.33 -0.40 9.85
C GLU A 126 -6.75 -1.75 10.29
N HIS A 127 -6.64 -2.70 9.37
CA HIS A 127 -6.29 -4.09 9.68
C HIS A 127 -4.97 -4.50 9.07
N SER A 128 -4.57 -3.83 7.97
CA SER A 128 -3.47 -4.28 7.13
C SER A 128 -2.54 -3.15 6.73
N ARG A 129 -1.23 -3.45 6.77
CA ARG A 129 -0.19 -2.65 6.16
C ARG A 129 0.49 -3.48 5.08
N ILE A 130 0.49 -2.98 3.85
CA ILE A 130 1.07 -3.67 2.71
C ILE A 130 2.25 -2.88 2.18
N THR A 131 3.38 -3.56 2.02
CA THR A 131 4.63 -3.01 1.47
C THR A 131 5.24 -4.00 0.47
N PHE A 132 6.36 -3.64 -0.13
CA PHE A 132 7.01 -4.47 -1.15
C PHE A 132 8.49 -4.64 -0.84
N VAL A 133 9.07 -5.76 -1.25
CA VAL A 133 10.52 -6.00 -1.23
C VAL A 133 10.97 -6.26 -2.65
N MET A 134 11.81 -5.37 -3.18
CA MET A 134 12.28 -5.45 -4.55
C MET A 134 13.49 -6.39 -4.67
N PRO A 135 13.77 -6.94 -5.88
CA PRO A 135 14.92 -7.82 -6.09
C PRO A 135 16.24 -7.18 -5.63
N GLY A 136 17.02 -7.93 -4.86
CA GLY A 136 18.28 -7.47 -4.28
C GLY A 136 18.12 -6.62 -3.01
N GLU A 137 16.92 -6.36 -2.57
CA GLU A 137 16.63 -5.61 -1.35
C GLU A 137 16.48 -6.51 -0.13
N THR A 138 16.79 -5.96 1.04
CA THR A 138 16.43 -6.53 2.35
C THR A 138 15.65 -5.47 3.13
N ARG A 139 14.43 -5.79 3.54
CA ARG A 139 13.61 -4.93 4.41
C ARG A 139 13.51 -5.50 5.81
N ARG A 140 13.40 -4.58 6.76
CA ARG A 140 13.22 -4.87 8.18
C ARG A 140 11.81 -4.51 8.60
N TYR A 141 11.19 -5.41 9.32
CA TYR A 141 9.86 -5.29 9.92
C TYR A 141 10.02 -5.40 11.43
N PRO A 142 10.22 -4.29 12.15
CA PRO A 142 10.26 -4.30 13.61
C PRO A 142 8.94 -4.77 14.19
N ARG A 143 8.98 -5.51 15.31
CA ARG A 143 7.78 -5.95 16.03
C ARG A 143 6.94 -4.73 16.42
N ASN A 144 5.65 -4.78 16.12
CA ASN A 144 4.70 -3.69 16.33
C ASN A 144 3.29 -4.28 16.62
N GLU A 145 2.23 -3.51 16.42
CA GLU A 145 0.85 -3.93 16.60
C GLU A 145 0.36 -4.98 15.59
N TYR A 146 1.02 -5.12 14.43
CA TYR A 146 0.72 -6.18 13.47
C TYR A 146 1.32 -7.48 13.96
N PHE A 147 0.46 -8.50 14.06
CA PHE A 147 0.84 -9.79 14.61
C PHE A 147 1.26 -10.78 13.53
N TYR A 148 0.51 -10.81 12.42
CA TYR A 148 0.80 -11.70 11.30
C TYR A 148 1.54 -10.98 10.20
N LEU A 149 2.46 -11.71 9.57
CA LEU A 149 3.17 -11.25 8.39
C LEU A 149 3.07 -12.32 7.30
N SER A 150 2.63 -11.91 6.10
CA SER A 150 2.49 -12.80 4.95
C SER A 150 3.28 -12.27 3.77
N VAL A 151 3.88 -13.17 3.00
CA VAL A 151 4.75 -12.85 1.87
C VAL A 151 4.27 -13.56 0.61
N PHE A 152 4.06 -12.83 -0.48
CA PHE A 152 3.65 -13.40 -1.77
C PHE A 152 4.54 -12.87 -2.91
N PRO A 153 4.83 -13.71 -3.95
CA PRO A 153 5.53 -13.25 -5.14
C PRO A 153 4.58 -12.48 -6.05
N MET A 154 4.87 -11.21 -6.34
CA MET A 154 4.01 -10.36 -7.19
C MET A 154 4.09 -10.73 -8.67
N GLU A 155 5.23 -11.23 -9.14
CA GLU A 155 5.47 -11.56 -10.55
C GLU A 155 5.31 -13.07 -10.83
N GLY A 156 4.50 -13.75 -10.03
CA GLY A 156 4.21 -15.18 -10.17
C GLY A 156 5.28 -16.11 -9.56
N ARG A 157 6.54 -15.66 -9.44
CA ARG A 157 7.66 -16.41 -8.85
C ARG A 157 8.68 -15.46 -8.25
N ALA A 158 9.23 -15.82 -7.09
CA ALA A 158 10.38 -15.17 -6.46
C ALA A 158 11.39 -16.24 -6.02
N GLU A 159 12.69 -15.95 -6.18
CA GLU A 159 13.81 -16.85 -5.88
C GLU A 159 14.79 -16.19 -4.93
N GLY A 160 15.49 -17.02 -4.13
CA GLY A 160 16.41 -16.54 -3.12
C GLY A 160 15.71 -15.78 -2.00
N VAL A 161 14.47 -16.18 -1.70
CA VAL A 161 13.68 -15.56 -0.65
C VAL A 161 14.17 -16.04 0.70
N SER A 162 14.56 -15.10 1.55
CA SER A 162 14.93 -15.38 2.93
C SER A 162 14.10 -14.54 3.90
N GLU A 163 13.60 -15.18 4.94
CA GLU A 163 12.84 -14.57 6.03
C GLU A 163 13.50 -15.01 7.35
N ARG A 164 13.92 -14.04 8.16
CA ARG A 164 14.64 -14.26 9.41
C ARG A 164 13.95 -13.54 10.56
N GLY A 165 13.99 -14.15 11.74
CA GLY A 165 13.35 -13.62 12.94
C GLY A 165 11.85 -13.87 12.99
N SER A 166 11.33 -14.67 12.08
CA SER A 166 9.97 -15.19 12.09
C SER A 166 9.93 -16.61 12.68
N PHE A 167 8.75 -17.06 13.08
CA PHE A 167 8.56 -18.40 13.64
C PHE A 167 8.86 -19.50 12.60
N TYR A 168 8.42 -19.29 11.34
CA TYR A 168 8.76 -20.17 10.21
C TYR A 168 9.74 -19.46 9.29
N GLU A 169 11.04 -19.61 9.58
CA GLU A 169 12.09 -18.99 8.75
C GLU A 169 12.19 -19.61 7.36
N LEU A 170 12.46 -18.78 6.37
CA LEU A 170 12.78 -19.20 5.02
C LEU A 170 14.27 -18.96 4.73
N THR A 171 14.92 -19.90 4.05
CA THR A 171 16.31 -19.78 3.62
C THR A 171 16.41 -20.11 2.15
N ASP A 172 16.80 -19.12 1.33
CA ASP A 172 17.00 -19.26 -0.11
C ASP A 172 15.82 -19.99 -0.81
N ALA A 173 14.60 -19.67 -0.34
CA ALA A 173 13.38 -20.34 -0.77
C ALA A 173 12.91 -19.84 -2.14
N VAL A 174 12.08 -20.65 -2.79
CA VAL A 174 11.35 -20.28 -4.00
C VAL A 174 9.87 -20.16 -3.65
N LEU A 175 9.31 -18.95 -3.82
CA LEU A 175 7.89 -18.73 -3.70
C LEU A 175 7.24 -18.69 -5.08
N THR A 176 6.06 -19.30 -5.21
CA THR A 176 5.28 -19.31 -6.47
C THR A 176 3.84 -18.93 -6.19
N ALA A 177 3.19 -18.28 -7.16
CA ALA A 177 1.79 -17.84 -7.04
C ALA A 177 0.80 -19.02 -6.83
N GLY A 178 1.17 -20.23 -7.27
CA GLY A 178 0.32 -21.42 -7.13
C GLY A 178 0.40 -22.12 -5.77
N TYR A 179 1.30 -21.68 -4.88
CA TYR A 179 1.48 -22.29 -3.57
C TYR A 179 1.76 -21.21 -2.50
N PRO A 180 0.81 -20.93 -1.59
CA PRO A 180 0.92 -19.84 -0.62
C PRO A 180 1.77 -20.22 0.60
N LEU A 181 3.07 -20.46 0.42
CA LEU A 181 3.99 -20.91 1.46
C LEU A 181 4.19 -19.87 2.57
N GLY A 182 4.23 -18.59 2.23
CA GLY A 182 4.62 -17.50 3.15
C GLY A 182 3.44 -16.82 3.85
N VAL A 183 2.37 -17.54 4.23
CA VAL A 183 1.15 -16.92 4.79
C VAL A 183 1.09 -17.06 6.30
N SER A 184 0.67 -15.96 6.97
CA SER A 184 0.38 -15.90 8.42
C SER A 184 1.56 -16.35 9.30
N ASN A 185 2.76 -15.88 8.95
CA ASN A 185 3.92 -16.05 9.81
C ASN A 185 3.88 -15.07 10.99
N GLU A 186 4.60 -15.37 12.04
CA GLU A 186 4.63 -14.60 13.28
C GLU A 186 6.08 -14.29 13.65
N TYR A 187 6.30 -13.35 14.57
CA TYR A 187 7.63 -13.11 15.11
C TYR A 187 8.06 -14.30 15.97
N ALA A 188 9.30 -14.77 15.80
CA ALA A 188 9.89 -15.70 16.75
C ALA A 188 9.88 -15.10 18.17
N GLU A 189 9.77 -15.94 19.20
CA GLU A 189 9.59 -15.51 20.60
C GLU A 189 10.68 -14.54 21.06
N ASP A 190 11.91 -14.78 20.64
CA ASP A 190 13.12 -14.03 21.02
C ASP A 190 13.51 -12.95 19.96
N SER A 191 12.65 -12.68 18.97
CA SER A 191 12.96 -11.73 17.89
C SER A 191 12.11 -10.47 17.98
N ASP A 192 12.76 -9.31 17.91
CA ASP A 192 12.12 -8.00 17.84
C ASP A 192 11.97 -7.49 16.39
N CYS A 193 12.40 -8.27 15.40
CA CYS A 193 12.40 -7.82 14.01
C CYS A 193 12.41 -9.00 13.05
N ILE A 194 11.48 -8.99 12.09
CA ILE A 194 11.58 -9.87 10.92
C ILE A 194 12.34 -9.14 9.81
N THR A 195 13.25 -9.84 9.13
CA THR A 195 13.91 -9.35 7.92
C THR A 195 13.53 -10.22 6.73
N ILE A 196 13.16 -9.58 5.62
CA ILE A 196 12.76 -10.25 4.38
C ILE A 196 13.63 -9.76 3.25
N SER A 197 14.15 -10.69 2.45
CA SER A 197 14.92 -10.41 1.25
C SER A 197 14.53 -11.30 0.09
N THR A 198 14.77 -10.86 -1.13
CA THR A 198 14.60 -11.62 -2.36
C THR A 198 15.73 -11.31 -3.33
N GLN A 199 16.18 -12.32 -4.08
CA GLN A 199 17.19 -12.15 -5.13
C GLN A 199 16.54 -11.87 -6.49
N LYS A 200 15.43 -12.55 -6.79
CA LYS A 200 14.67 -12.38 -8.04
C LYS A 200 13.18 -12.38 -7.77
N GLY A 201 12.46 -11.53 -8.50
CA GLY A 201 11.01 -11.33 -8.35
C GLY A 201 10.68 -10.47 -7.13
N ALA A 202 9.77 -9.53 -7.32
CA ALA A 202 9.28 -8.67 -6.27
C ALA A 202 8.33 -9.42 -5.32
N LEU A 203 8.40 -9.09 -4.04
CA LEU A 203 7.49 -9.61 -3.02
C LEU A 203 6.53 -8.51 -2.57
N VAL A 204 5.27 -8.87 -2.33
CA VAL A 204 4.35 -8.10 -1.51
C VAL A 204 4.40 -8.68 -0.10
N VAL A 205 4.50 -7.81 0.89
CA VAL A 205 4.48 -8.15 2.32
C VAL A 205 3.24 -7.54 2.93
N VAL A 206 2.43 -8.40 3.54
CA VAL A 206 1.16 -8.03 4.18
C VAL A 206 1.31 -8.27 5.68
N GLU A 207 1.27 -7.20 6.46
CA GLU A 207 1.21 -7.26 7.92
C GLU A 207 -0.23 -7.04 8.34
N THR A 208 -0.76 -7.89 9.22
CA THR A 208 -2.16 -7.81 9.67
C THR A 208 -2.28 -7.88 11.18
N VAL A 209 -3.27 -7.12 11.72
CA VAL A 209 -3.68 -7.27 13.10
C VAL A 209 -4.59 -8.49 13.27
N PRO A 210 -4.55 -9.21 14.40
CA PRO A 210 -5.42 -10.36 14.63
C PRO A 210 -6.88 -9.95 14.82
N ASP A 211 -7.81 -10.84 14.41
CA ASP A 211 -9.23 -10.72 14.69
C ASP A 211 -9.54 -11.05 16.16
N GLY A 212 -9.32 -10.11 17.07
CA GLY A 212 -9.62 -10.31 18.50
C GLY A 212 -8.37 -10.46 19.39
N PRO A 213 -8.54 -10.76 20.70
CA PRO A 213 -7.43 -10.87 21.61
C PRO A 213 -6.53 -12.07 21.24
N ILE A 214 -5.24 -11.82 21.14
CA ILE A 214 -4.22 -12.88 20.96
C ILE A 214 -4.36 -13.83 22.14
N LEU A 215 -4.76 -15.06 21.88
CA LEU A 215 -4.77 -16.11 22.91
C LEU A 215 -3.31 -16.50 23.16
N SER A 216 -2.77 -16.02 24.29
CA SER A 216 -1.44 -16.36 24.80
C SER A 216 -1.39 -17.79 25.36
#